data_0744776710a56019708ab35594bc4098
#
_entry.id   0744776710a56019708ab35594bc4098
#
_cell.length_a   1.000
_cell.length_b   1.000
_cell.length_c   1.000
_cell.angle_alpha   90.00
_cell.angle_beta   90.00
_cell.angle_gamma   90.00
#
_symmetry.space_group_name_H-M   'P 1'
#
loop_
_entity.id
_entity.type
_entity.pdbx_description
1 polymer ?
#
loop_
_entity_poly.entity_id
_entity_poly.type
_entity_poly.pdbx_seq_one_letter_code
_entity_poly.pdbx_strand_id
1 'polypeptide(L)'
;MIRVEKTTLAIIGLGYVGLPLAVEFGKKFSTIGYDINQSRVDELESGTDATLECSSEELAQASLLEFTTDLSALKTANCYIVTVPTPVDSSNRPNLTPLIKASETVGQVISKGDVVIYESTVYPGATEEDCIPVVEKVSGLKFNEDFFAGYSPERINPGDKEHRLPTIKKVTSGSTPDVAEFIDNLYLSIITAGTHKAPSIKAAEAAKVIENTQRDVNIALVNELSLIFNRMGIDTLDVLEAAGSKWNFLPFRPGLVGGHCIGVDPYYLTHKAQQTGYHPEMILAGRRLNDNMGKYVVSEVVKLMLHRKLQVSGSKVLVMGLTFKENCPDIRNTKVVDLVSEFKDYGCDVDFLDPWADPQEVHQEYGITMTSNIDELSTGKYNAVILAVAHNEFKAMGVSSIRDLLPEDGVLYDIKYVLPKEACHPKKHNPSIRVRGKCRWQHSTPQGFAEDRDSPSSTTDRFRRHPPP
;
A
#
# COMPACT_ATOMS: atom_id res chain seq x y z
N MET A 1 -38.56 -0.89 7.35
CA MET A 1 -37.18 -0.46 6.98
C MET A 1 -36.81 0.78 7.77
N ILE A 2 -35.55 0.86 8.21
CA ILE A 2 -35.00 2.02 8.94
C ILE A 2 -35.00 3.24 8.00
N ARG A 3 -35.33 4.41 8.55
CA ARG A 3 -35.16 5.69 7.85
C ARG A 3 -33.86 6.32 8.28
N VAL A 4 -33.19 7.01 7.38
CA VAL A 4 -31.87 7.65 7.65
C VAL A 4 -31.93 8.55 8.89
N GLU A 5 -32.99 9.33 9.06
CA GLU A 5 -33.18 10.25 10.21
C GLU A 5 -33.36 9.55 11.56
N LYS A 6 -33.64 8.23 11.56
CA LYS A 6 -33.86 7.41 12.75
C LYS A 6 -32.73 6.39 12.96
N THR A 7 -31.60 6.60 12.27
CA THR A 7 -30.46 5.70 12.36
C THR A 7 -29.61 6.01 13.59
N THR A 8 -29.36 4.97 14.40
CA THR A 8 -28.31 4.94 15.41
C THR A 8 -27.24 3.99 14.93
N LEU A 9 -26.02 4.46 14.81
CA LEU A 9 -24.89 3.73 14.21
C LEU A 9 -24.04 3.05 15.27
N ALA A 10 -23.52 1.87 14.93
CA ALA A 10 -22.40 1.26 15.63
C ALA A 10 -21.27 0.98 14.64
N ILE A 11 -20.11 1.58 14.86
CA ILE A 11 -18.91 1.34 14.06
C ILE A 11 -18.02 0.34 14.80
N ILE A 12 -17.76 -0.82 14.21
CA ILE A 12 -17.04 -1.94 14.84
C ILE A 12 -15.61 -2.01 14.27
N GLY A 13 -14.63 -1.65 15.12
CA GLY A 13 -13.23 -1.45 14.77
C GLY A 13 -12.91 0.03 14.52
N LEU A 14 -12.03 0.61 15.35
CA LEU A 14 -11.68 2.04 15.34
C LEU A 14 -10.24 2.28 14.86
N GLY A 15 -9.83 1.54 13.83
CA GLY A 15 -8.57 1.75 13.13
C GLY A 15 -8.64 2.84 12.07
N TYR A 16 -7.73 2.79 11.08
CA TYR A 16 -7.59 3.76 9.97
C TYR A 16 -8.86 3.97 9.13
N VAL A 17 -9.76 2.99 9.12
CA VAL A 17 -11.03 3.05 8.37
C VAL A 17 -12.17 3.50 9.28
N GLY A 18 -12.30 2.82 10.41
CA GLY A 18 -13.47 2.99 11.26
C GLY A 18 -13.51 4.32 12.01
N LEU A 19 -12.36 4.82 12.47
CA LEU A 19 -12.33 6.09 13.21
C LEU A 19 -12.76 7.29 12.37
N PRO A 20 -12.19 7.54 11.17
CA PRO A 20 -12.67 8.66 10.32
C PRO A 20 -14.15 8.55 9.98
N LEU A 21 -14.64 7.33 9.77
CA LEU A 21 -16.05 7.07 9.49
C LEU A 21 -16.93 7.38 10.70
N ALA A 22 -16.52 6.92 11.89
CA ALA A 22 -17.23 7.19 13.15
C ALA A 22 -17.30 8.69 13.45
N VAL A 23 -16.20 9.42 13.22
CA VAL A 23 -16.13 10.88 13.37
C VAL A 23 -17.11 11.59 12.43
N GLU A 24 -17.09 11.25 11.13
CA GLU A 24 -17.98 11.91 10.17
C GLU A 24 -19.46 11.61 10.44
N PHE A 25 -19.81 10.39 10.80
CA PHE A 25 -21.18 10.07 11.21
C PHE A 25 -21.54 10.71 12.55
N GLY A 26 -20.63 10.71 13.53
CA GLY A 26 -20.84 11.29 14.85
C GLY A 26 -21.07 12.82 14.87
N LYS A 27 -20.81 13.51 13.76
CA LYS A 27 -21.21 14.91 13.57
C LYS A 27 -22.71 15.04 13.28
N LYS A 28 -23.41 13.98 12.86
CA LYS A 28 -24.80 14.05 12.37
C LYS A 28 -25.76 13.04 13.01
N PHE A 29 -25.25 11.88 13.45
CA PHE A 29 -26.05 10.78 13.98
C PHE A 29 -25.50 10.32 15.33
N SER A 30 -26.38 9.82 16.19
CA SER A 30 -25.95 9.05 17.37
C SER A 30 -25.11 7.87 16.90
N THR A 31 -23.85 7.85 17.28
CA THR A 31 -22.85 6.90 16.78
C THR A 31 -22.07 6.30 17.94
N ILE A 32 -21.96 4.98 17.97
CA ILE A 32 -21.19 4.24 18.95
C ILE A 32 -19.94 3.70 18.23
N GLY A 33 -18.77 4.16 18.61
CA GLY A 33 -17.51 3.60 18.21
C GLY A 33 -17.12 2.46 19.15
N TYR A 34 -17.08 1.24 18.63
CA TYR A 34 -16.74 0.05 19.38
C TYR A 34 -15.38 -0.52 18.94
N ASP A 35 -14.50 -0.75 19.90
CA ASP A 35 -13.26 -1.50 19.68
C ASP A 35 -13.04 -2.48 20.82
N ILE A 36 -12.45 -3.62 20.52
CA ILE A 36 -12.10 -4.64 21.52
C ILE A 36 -10.90 -4.23 22.38
N ASN A 37 -10.11 -3.26 21.92
CA ASN A 37 -8.88 -2.79 22.57
C ASN A 37 -9.21 -1.61 23.50
N GLN A 38 -9.18 -1.85 24.81
CA GLN A 38 -9.44 -0.82 25.81
C GLN A 38 -8.47 0.36 25.69
N SER A 39 -7.18 0.10 25.41
CA SER A 39 -6.18 1.15 25.25
C SER A 39 -6.53 2.09 24.08
N ARG A 40 -7.14 1.54 23.01
CA ARG A 40 -7.59 2.36 21.87
C ARG A 40 -8.79 3.23 22.26
N VAL A 41 -9.72 2.70 23.01
CA VAL A 41 -10.88 3.46 23.51
C VAL A 41 -10.42 4.57 24.45
N ASP A 42 -9.56 4.28 25.43
CA ASP A 42 -9.04 5.25 26.41
C ASP A 42 -8.28 6.39 25.70
N GLU A 43 -7.50 6.06 24.68
CA GLU A 43 -6.79 7.03 23.84
C GLU A 43 -7.76 7.99 23.13
N LEU A 44 -8.81 7.44 22.47
CA LEU A 44 -9.80 8.24 21.74
C LEU A 44 -10.67 9.09 22.68
N GLU A 45 -11.03 8.57 23.86
CA GLU A 45 -11.74 9.34 24.89
C GLU A 45 -10.88 10.50 25.43
N SER A 46 -9.54 10.35 25.43
CA SER A 46 -8.63 11.46 25.76
C SER A 46 -8.53 12.52 24.67
N GLY A 47 -9.16 12.34 23.52
CA GLY A 47 -9.12 13.24 22.38
C GLY A 47 -7.86 13.12 21.51
N THR A 48 -7.15 11.98 21.58
CA THR A 48 -5.96 11.72 20.79
C THR A 48 -6.15 10.54 19.84
N ASP A 49 -5.43 10.54 18.73
CA ASP A 49 -5.45 9.47 17.72
C ASP A 49 -4.01 9.14 17.28
N ALA A 50 -3.46 8.02 17.78
CA ALA A 50 -2.13 7.54 17.42
C ALA A 50 -2.02 7.14 15.93
N THR A 51 -3.14 6.88 15.25
CA THR A 51 -3.11 6.60 13.79
C THR A 51 -2.94 7.87 12.96
N LEU A 52 -3.06 9.06 13.55
CA LEU A 52 -2.94 10.38 12.91
C LEU A 52 -3.95 10.61 11.76
N GLU A 53 -5.04 9.85 11.73
CA GLU A 53 -6.11 9.98 10.73
C GLU A 53 -7.10 11.10 11.09
N CYS A 54 -7.35 11.31 12.40
CA CYS A 54 -8.23 12.35 12.91
C CYS A 54 -7.48 13.28 13.86
N SER A 55 -7.68 14.58 13.71
CA SER A 55 -7.15 15.56 14.68
C SER A 55 -8.05 15.64 15.92
N SER A 56 -7.49 16.17 17.03
CA SER A 56 -8.27 16.38 18.26
C SER A 56 -9.47 17.32 18.03
N GLU A 57 -9.36 18.27 17.11
CA GLU A 57 -10.46 19.17 16.72
C GLU A 57 -11.57 18.43 15.99
N GLU A 58 -11.22 17.47 15.13
CA GLU A 58 -12.19 16.63 14.42
C GLU A 58 -12.92 15.68 15.37
N LEU A 59 -12.19 15.06 16.31
CA LEU A 59 -12.78 14.26 17.37
C LEU A 59 -13.78 15.09 18.20
N ALA A 60 -13.41 16.30 18.60
CA ALA A 60 -14.27 17.19 19.36
C ALA A 60 -15.54 17.65 18.59
N GLN A 61 -15.48 17.72 17.25
CA GLN A 61 -16.64 18.07 16.42
C GLN A 61 -17.67 16.94 16.34
N ALA A 62 -17.28 15.70 16.59
CA ALA A 62 -18.17 14.54 16.56
C ALA A 62 -18.98 14.39 17.88
N SER A 63 -19.77 15.41 18.21
CA SER A 63 -20.46 15.54 19.51
C SER A 63 -21.51 14.45 19.80
N LEU A 64 -21.87 13.64 18.80
CA LEU A 64 -22.81 12.53 18.92
C LEU A 64 -22.10 11.16 18.85
N LEU A 65 -20.76 11.13 18.95
CA LEU A 65 -19.93 9.93 18.97
C LEU A 65 -19.53 9.59 20.40
N GLU A 66 -19.75 8.35 20.77
CA GLU A 66 -19.32 7.76 22.05
C GLU A 66 -18.42 6.56 21.75
N PHE A 67 -17.34 6.38 22.52
CA PHE A 67 -16.45 5.23 22.39
C PHE A 67 -16.69 4.21 23.49
N THR A 68 -16.56 2.92 23.19
CA THR A 68 -16.76 1.87 24.18
C THR A 68 -16.15 0.53 23.79
N THR A 69 -15.83 -0.28 24.80
CA THR A 69 -15.57 -1.72 24.67
C THR A 69 -16.78 -2.57 25.11
N ASP A 70 -17.87 -1.94 25.61
CA ASP A 70 -19.04 -2.67 26.10
C ASP A 70 -19.96 -3.08 24.95
N LEU A 71 -20.03 -4.38 24.72
CA LEU A 71 -20.96 -4.99 23.74
C LEU A 71 -22.43 -4.62 23.99
N SER A 72 -22.83 -4.42 25.25
CA SER A 72 -24.21 -4.14 25.56
C SER A 72 -24.70 -2.78 25.03
N ALA A 73 -23.79 -1.82 24.89
CA ALA A 73 -24.09 -0.51 24.31
C ALA A 73 -24.55 -0.61 22.85
N LEU A 74 -24.03 -1.58 22.10
CA LEU A 74 -24.37 -1.78 20.69
C LEU A 74 -25.84 -2.15 20.45
N LYS A 75 -26.58 -2.64 21.49
CA LYS A 75 -28.01 -2.99 21.37
C LYS A 75 -28.91 -1.81 21.11
N THR A 76 -28.42 -0.58 21.29
CA THR A 76 -29.16 0.64 20.98
C THR A 76 -29.06 1.05 19.52
N ALA A 77 -28.11 0.48 18.80
CA ALA A 77 -27.92 0.72 17.37
C ALA A 77 -28.92 -0.11 16.53
N ASN A 78 -29.14 0.37 15.30
CA ASN A 78 -29.97 -0.32 14.31
C ASN A 78 -29.25 -0.39 12.92
N CYS A 79 -28.04 0.16 12.85
CA CYS A 79 -27.18 0.07 11.68
C CYS A 79 -25.73 -0.16 12.17
N TYR A 80 -25.17 -1.30 11.82
CA TYR A 80 -23.83 -1.73 12.24
C TYR A 80 -22.88 -1.63 11.04
N ILE A 81 -21.74 -0.97 11.21
CA ILE A 81 -20.71 -0.86 10.16
C ILE A 81 -19.43 -1.54 10.65
N VAL A 82 -19.00 -2.57 9.93
CA VAL A 82 -17.85 -3.40 10.28
C VAL A 82 -16.63 -2.95 9.48
N THR A 83 -15.58 -2.52 10.19
CA THR A 83 -14.35 -1.92 9.64
C THR A 83 -13.09 -2.58 10.18
N VAL A 84 -13.19 -3.85 10.56
CA VAL A 84 -12.07 -4.62 11.12
C VAL A 84 -11.04 -5.00 10.05
N PRO A 85 -9.76 -5.22 10.44
CA PRO A 85 -8.71 -5.60 9.47
C PRO A 85 -8.97 -6.98 8.86
N THR A 86 -8.49 -7.16 7.61
CA THR A 86 -8.54 -8.40 6.85
C THR A 86 -7.14 -8.74 6.34
N PRO A 87 -6.27 -9.33 7.20
CA PRO A 87 -4.90 -9.69 6.83
C PRO A 87 -4.86 -10.96 5.96
N VAL A 88 -3.66 -11.31 5.51
CA VAL A 88 -3.35 -12.63 4.96
C VAL A 88 -2.52 -13.45 5.95
N ASP A 89 -2.58 -14.77 5.86
CA ASP A 89 -1.72 -15.67 6.63
C ASP A 89 -0.30 -15.77 6.01
N SER A 90 0.58 -16.54 6.66
CA SER A 90 1.95 -16.79 6.18
C SER A 90 2.04 -17.45 4.80
N SER A 91 0.94 -17.99 4.29
CA SER A 91 0.80 -18.59 2.96
C SER A 91 0.11 -17.67 1.96
N ASN A 92 -0.03 -16.37 2.29
CA ASN A 92 -0.74 -15.37 1.51
C ASN A 92 -2.23 -15.70 1.23
N ARG A 93 -2.88 -16.42 2.17
CA ARG A 93 -4.32 -16.72 2.08
C ARG A 93 -5.11 -15.71 2.90
N PRO A 94 -6.31 -15.28 2.46
CA PRO A 94 -7.18 -14.43 3.25
C PRO A 94 -7.44 -14.98 4.66
N ASN A 95 -7.20 -14.16 5.67
CA ASN A 95 -7.55 -14.48 7.05
C ASN A 95 -8.77 -13.67 7.46
N LEU A 96 -9.94 -14.28 7.37
CA LEU A 96 -11.21 -13.67 7.72
C LEU A 96 -11.55 -13.75 9.23
N THR A 97 -10.63 -14.27 10.07
CA THR A 97 -10.90 -14.45 11.50
C THR A 97 -11.40 -13.18 12.20
N PRO A 98 -10.81 -11.97 12.00
CA PRO A 98 -11.33 -10.75 12.61
C PRO A 98 -12.75 -10.43 12.12
N LEU A 99 -13.00 -10.64 10.84
CA LEU A 99 -14.29 -10.35 10.21
C LEU A 99 -15.40 -11.30 10.71
N ILE A 100 -15.08 -12.59 10.84
CA ILE A 100 -15.98 -13.59 11.41
C ILE A 100 -16.32 -13.25 12.88
N LYS A 101 -15.31 -12.88 13.69
CA LYS A 101 -15.53 -12.44 15.08
C LYS A 101 -16.38 -11.17 15.16
N ALA A 102 -16.18 -10.21 14.28
CA ALA A 102 -17.02 -9.02 14.20
C ALA A 102 -18.47 -9.38 13.80
N SER A 103 -18.63 -10.34 12.89
CA SER A 103 -19.97 -10.86 12.53
C SER A 103 -20.64 -11.61 13.68
N GLU A 104 -19.88 -12.35 14.50
CA GLU A 104 -20.40 -12.94 15.76
C GLU A 104 -20.84 -11.85 16.74
N THR A 105 -20.04 -10.78 16.88
CA THR A 105 -20.37 -9.61 17.71
C THR A 105 -21.69 -8.97 17.25
N VAL A 106 -21.84 -8.70 15.95
CA VAL A 106 -23.08 -8.19 15.37
C VAL A 106 -24.24 -9.13 15.64
N GLY A 107 -24.06 -10.44 15.42
CA GLY A 107 -25.09 -11.46 15.65
C GLY A 107 -25.63 -11.50 17.08
N GLN A 108 -24.84 -11.08 18.09
CA GLN A 108 -25.27 -11.02 19.49
C GLN A 108 -26.19 -9.82 19.82
N VAL A 109 -26.18 -8.79 18.99
CA VAL A 109 -26.85 -7.50 19.26
C VAL A 109 -27.88 -7.11 18.22
N ILE A 110 -27.78 -7.60 16.99
CA ILE A 110 -28.66 -7.27 15.86
C ILE A 110 -30.12 -7.68 16.15
N SER A 111 -31.05 -6.85 15.75
CA SER A 111 -32.46 -7.02 15.91
C SER A 111 -33.21 -7.03 14.57
N LYS A 112 -34.52 -7.37 14.62
CA LYS A 112 -35.37 -7.37 13.41
C LYS A 112 -35.50 -5.97 12.82
N GLY A 113 -35.22 -5.86 11.53
CA GLY A 113 -35.25 -4.62 10.75
C GLY A 113 -33.93 -3.93 10.64
N ASP A 114 -32.89 -4.39 11.37
CA ASP A 114 -31.55 -3.78 11.36
C ASP A 114 -30.76 -4.08 10.08
N VAL A 115 -29.71 -3.28 9.88
CA VAL A 115 -28.81 -3.40 8.74
C VAL A 115 -27.38 -3.56 9.23
N VAL A 116 -26.62 -4.50 8.64
CA VAL A 116 -25.17 -4.61 8.81
C VAL A 116 -24.46 -4.24 7.49
N ILE A 117 -23.48 -3.36 7.58
CA ILE A 117 -22.70 -2.90 6.42
C ILE A 117 -21.24 -3.31 6.65
N TYR A 118 -20.63 -3.98 5.67
CA TYR A 118 -19.21 -4.31 5.73
C TYR A 118 -18.42 -3.32 4.90
N GLU A 119 -17.31 -2.80 5.46
CA GLU A 119 -16.35 -1.94 4.77
C GLU A 119 -14.97 -2.58 4.62
N SER A 120 -14.70 -3.62 5.41
CA SER A 120 -13.45 -4.37 5.34
C SER A 120 -13.20 -4.91 3.93
N THR A 121 -11.96 -4.84 3.45
CA THR A 121 -11.60 -5.37 2.12
C THR A 121 -11.71 -6.89 2.10
N VAL A 122 -12.48 -7.42 1.16
CA VAL A 122 -12.72 -8.86 1.02
C VAL A 122 -12.77 -9.27 -0.46
N TYR A 123 -12.74 -10.57 -0.73
CA TYR A 123 -13.02 -11.09 -2.07
C TYR A 123 -14.52 -11.05 -2.38
N PRO A 124 -14.91 -11.03 -3.69
CA PRO A 124 -16.31 -11.03 -4.08
C PRO A 124 -17.07 -12.23 -3.53
N GLY A 125 -18.13 -11.97 -2.80
CA GLY A 125 -18.99 -12.94 -2.17
C GLY A 125 -18.74 -13.16 -0.68
N ALA A 126 -17.65 -12.66 -0.11
CA ALA A 126 -17.31 -12.91 1.30
C ALA A 126 -18.38 -12.41 2.28
N THR A 127 -18.98 -11.25 2.03
CA THR A 127 -20.06 -10.74 2.88
C THR A 127 -21.22 -11.74 2.95
N GLU A 128 -21.73 -12.18 1.81
CA GLU A 128 -22.91 -13.03 1.74
C GLU A 128 -22.63 -14.50 2.04
N GLU A 129 -21.41 -15.00 1.70
CA GLU A 129 -21.05 -16.43 1.79
C GLU A 129 -20.37 -16.78 3.12
N ASP A 130 -19.61 -15.83 3.74
CA ASP A 130 -18.85 -16.11 4.96
C ASP A 130 -19.39 -15.35 6.19
N CYS A 131 -19.75 -14.07 6.05
CA CYS A 131 -20.13 -13.22 7.19
C CYS A 131 -21.60 -13.39 7.57
N ILE A 132 -22.52 -13.30 6.62
CA ILE A 132 -23.96 -13.36 6.87
C ILE A 132 -24.40 -14.68 7.53
N PRO A 133 -23.91 -15.87 7.11
CA PRO A 133 -24.23 -17.12 7.78
C PRO A 133 -23.85 -17.16 9.26
N VAL A 134 -22.80 -16.42 9.66
CA VAL A 134 -22.38 -16.28 11.05
C VAL A 134 -23.38 -15.41 11.82
N VAL A 135 -23.80 -14.28 11.24
CA VAL A 135 -24.82 -13.40 11.84
C VAL A 135 -26.14 -14.17 12.02
N GLU A 136 -26.59 -14.91 11.00
CA GLU A 136 -27.82 -15.76 11.11
C GLU A 136 -27.70 -16.80 12.21
N LYS A 137 -26.57 -17.51 12.26
CA LYS A 137 -26.33 -18.57 13.25
C LYS A 137 -26.35 -18.05 14.69
N VAL A 138 -25.74 -16.87 14.92
CA VAL A 138 -25.64 -16.31 16.28
C VAL A 138 -26.94 -15.62 16.72
N SER A 139 -27.58 -14.85 15.83
CA SER A 139 -28.79 -14.10 16.14
C SER A 139 -30.07 -14.95 16.10
N GLY A 140 -30.07 -16.04 15.31
CA GLY A 140 -31.28 -16.79 15.00
C GLY A 140 -32.22 -16.07 14.03
N LEU A 141 -31.84 -14.94 13.49
CA LEU A 141 -32.58 -14.13 12.51
C LEU A 141 -32.29 -14.61 11.09
N LYS A 142 -33.17 -14.30 10.15
CA LYS A 142 -33.05 -14.67 8.74
C LYS A 142 -32.66 -13.46 7.89
N PHE A 143 -31.63 -13.65 7.07
CA PHE A 143 -31.15 -12.67 6.10
C PHE A 143 -32.21 -12.33 5.05
N ASN A 144 -32.36 -11.04 4.74
CA ASN A 144 -33.35 -10.48 3.82
C ASN A 144 -34.83 -10.68 4.22
N GLU A 145 -35.10 -11.22 5.43
CA GLU A 145 -36.40 -11.28 6.02
C GLU A 145 -36.45 -10.47 7.34
N ASP A 146 -35.57 -10.83 8.28
CA ASP A 146 -35.52 -10.22 9.62
C ASP A 146 -34.44 -9.14 9.73
N PHE A 147 -33.30 -9.28 9.04
CA PHE A 147 -32.25 -8.29 8.97
C PHE A 147 -31.67 -8.20 7.55
N PHE A 148 -30.91 -7.14 7.28
CA PHE A 148 -30.40 -6.86 5.94
C PHE A 148 -28.91 -6.56 5.98
N ALA A 149 -28.25 -6.60 4.78
CA ALA A 149 -26.84 -6.32 4.69
C ALA A 149 -26.50 -5.40 3.52
N GLY A 150 -25.32 -4.79 3.61
CA GLY A 150 -24.70 -4.06 2.55
C GLY A 150 -23.18 -4.13 2.58
N TYR A 151 -22.57 -3.58 1.54
CA TYR A 151 -21.13 -3.44 1.46
C TYR A 151 -20.80 -2.06 0.88
N SER A 152 -19.84 -1.39 1.52
CA SER A 152 -19.37 -0.08 1.08
C SER A 152 -17.86 0.00 1.32
N PRO A 153 -17.02 -0.24 0.29
CA PRO A 153 -15.58 -0.33 0.46
C PRO A 153 -14.95 0.98 0.91
N GLU A 154 -13.95 0.90 1.77
CA GLU A 154 -13.10 2.05 2.06
C GLU A 154 -12.14 2.35 0.91
N ARG A 155 -11.96 3.63 0.60
CA ARG A 155 -11.12 4.14 -0.49
C ARG A 155 -10.10 5.17 -0.02
N ILE A 156 -9.99 5.42 1.30
CA ILE A 156 -8.97 6.29 1.89
C ILE A 156 -7.59 5.69 1.63
N ASN A 157 -6.63 6.56 1.34
CA ASN A 157 -5.23 6.20 1.26
C ASN A 157 -4.56 6.73 2.53
N PRO A 158 -4.14 5.86 3.48
CA PRO A 158 -3.57 6.30 4.75
C PRO A 158 -2.48 7.35 4.57
N GLY A 159 -2.52 8.42 5.39
CA GLY A 159 -1.61 9.55 5.30
C GLY A 159 -1.88 10.54 4.16
N ASP A 160 -2.91 10.35 3.33
CA ASP A 160 -3.34 11.33 2.33
C ASP A 160 -4.28 12.36 2.96
N LYS A 161 -3.79 13.60 3.10
CA LYS A 161 -4.55 14.70 3.71
C LYS A 161 -5.43 15.47 2.74
N GLU A 162 -5.26 15.24 1.43
CA GLU A 162 -6.07 15.90 0.39
C GLU A 162 -7.33 15.11 0.05
N HIS A 163 -7.20 13.77 -0.06
CA HIS A 163 -8.31 12.87 -0.38
C HIS A 163 -8.82 12.20 0.89
N ARG A 164 -9.73 12.92 1.58
CA ARG A 164 -10.35 12.46 2.83
C ARG A 164 -11.72 11.85 2.58
N LEU A 165 -12.26 11.13 3.58
CA LEU A 165 -13.52 10.41 3.46
C LEU A 165 -14.65 11.21 2.79
N PRO A 166 -14.96 12.48 3.16
CA PRO A 166 -16.05 13.24 2.53
C PRO A 166 -15.78 13.59 1.06
N THR A 167 -14.50 13.68 0.63
CA THR A 167 -14.11 14.16 -0.70
C THR A 167 -13.86 13.04 -1.71
N ILE A 168 -13.95 11.78 -1.30
CA ILE A 168 -13.79 10.61 -2.17
C ILE A 168 -15.18 10.04 -2.50
N LYS A 169 -15.48 9.83 -3.79
CA LYS A 169 -16.72 9.18 -4.20
C LYS A 169 -16.81 7.77 -3.60
N LYS A 170 -17.83 7.52 -2.78
CA LYS A 170 -18.03 6.23 -2.07
C LYS A 170 -18.81 5.26 -2.93
N VAL A 171 -18.43 3.98 -2.95
CA VAL A 171 -19.23 2.92 -3.54
C VAL A 171 -20.18 2.38 -2.49
N THR A 172 -21.45 2.17 -2.82
CA THR A 172 -22.48 1.65 -1.92
C THR A 172 -23.19 0.47 -2.55
N SER A 173 -23.69 -0.44 -1.74
CA SER A 173 -24.52 -1.57 -2.22
C SER A 173 -25.36 -2.12 -1.08
N GLY A 174 -26.43 -2.82 -1.42
CA GLY A 174 -27.32 -3.45 -0.44
C GLY A 174 -27.89 -4.76 -0.95
N SER A 175 -28.34 -5.59 -0.01
CA SER A 175 -28.87 -6.93 -0.27
C SER A 175 -30.26 -6.93 -0.95
N THR A 176 -30.98 -5.81 -0.83
CA THR A 176 -32.24 -5.55 -1.56
C THR A 176 -32.21 -4.14 -2.14
N PRO A 177 -33.06 -3.81 -3.14
CA PRO A 177 -33.11 -2.45 -3.68
C PRO A 177 -33.37 -1.37 -2.64
N ASP A 178 -34.27 -1.63 -1.71
CA ASP A 178 -34.63 -0.67 -0.64
C ASP A 178 -33.48 -0.47 0.33
N VAL A 179 -32.73 -1.53 0.65
CA VAL A 179 -31.53 -1.46 1.53
C VAL A 179 -30.40 -0.75 0.80
N ALA A 180 -30.22 -0.99 -0.48
CA ALA A 180 -29.23 -0.27 -1.29
C ALA A 180 -29.54 1.24 -1.33
N GLU A 181 -30.81 1.62 -1.44
CA GLU A 181 -31.24 3.03 -1.38
C GLU A 181 -31.01 3.64 0.00
N PHE A 182 -31.35 2.91 1.08
CA PHE A 182 -31.09 3.34 2.44
C PHE A 182 -29.59 3.59 2.68
N ILE A 183 -28.74 2.64 2.31
CA ILE A 183 -27.27 2.74 2.49
C ILE A 183 -26.73 3.89 1.65
N ASP A 184 -27.15 4.03 0.40
CA ASP A 184 -26.71 5.11 -0.48
C ASP A 184 -27.05 6.49 0.13
N ASN A 185 -28.26 6.68 0.61
CA ASN A 185 -28.69 7.93 1.26
C ASN A 185 -27.95 8.18 2.59
N LEU A 186 -27.65 7.10 3.37
CA LEU A 186 -26.88 7.22 4.61
C LEU A 186 -25.49 7.77 4.33
N TYR A 187 -24.75 7.18 3.35
CA TYR A 187 -23.43 7.66 2.99
C TYR A 187 -23.45 9.03 2.30
N LEU A 188 -24.44 9.33 1.46
CA LEU A 188 -24.61 10.66 0.86
C LEU A 188 -24.72 11.77 1.91
N SER A 189 -25.18 11.43 3.11
CA SER A 189 -25.28 12.41 4.20
C SER A 189 -23.92 12.94 4.65
N ILE A 190 -22.83 12.18 4.50
CA ILE A 190 -21.48 12.54 4.94
C ILE A 190 -20.48 12.68 3.78
N ILE A 191 -20.77 12.11 2.61
CA ILE A 191 -19.86 12.11 1.43
C ILE A 191 -20.27 13.24 0.46
N THR A 192 -19.50 14.30 0.45
CA THR A 192 -19.75 15.45 -0.43
C THR A 192 -19.42 15.20 -1.90
N ALA A 193 -18.51 14.25 -2.17
CA ALA A 193 -18.14 13.83 -3.52
C ALA A 193 -19.19 12.94 -4.21
N GLY A 194 -20.27 12.59 -3.46
CA GLY A 194 -21.33 11.73 -3.93
C GLY A 194 -20.98 10.23 -3.85
N THR A 195 -21.94 9.40 -4.26
CA THR A 195 -21.83 7.94 -4.21
C THR A 195 -21.91 7.32 -5.59
N HIS A 196 -21.56 6.03 -5.66
CA HIS A 196 -21.83 5.15 -6.79
C HIS A 196 -22.53 3.90 -6.26
N LYS A 197 -23.81 3.79 -6.50
CA LYS A 197 -24.62 2.63 -6.08
C LYS A 197 -24.33 1.45 -7.03
N ALA A 198 -23.61 0.46 -6.53
CA ALA A 198 -23.30 -0.76 -7.24
C ALA A 198 -24.53 -1.67 -7.32
N PRO A 199 -24.67 -2.50 -8.39
CA PRO A 199 -25.84 -3.33 -8.61
C PRO A 199 -25.97 -4.50 -7.61
N SER A 200 -24.90 -4.85 -6.89
CA SER A 200 -24.88 -5.92 -5.90
C SER A 200 -23.73 -5.76 -4.92
N ILE A 201 -23.79 -6.43 -3.77
CA ILE A 201 -22.70 -6.55 -2.80
C ILE A 201 -21.45 -7.10 -3.48
N LYS A 202 -21.55 -8.21 -4.21
CA LYS A 202 -20.42 -8.82 -4.96
C LYS A 202 -19.76 -7.88 -5.95
N ALA A 203 -20.54 -7.02 -6.62
CA ALA A 203 -19.97 -6.03 -7.54
C ALA A 203 -19.18 -4.94 -6.81
N ALA A 204 -19.66 -4.50 -5.64
CA ALA A 204 -18.96 -3.52 -4.82
C ALA A 204 -17.65 -4.09 -4.20
N GLU A 205 -17.68 -5.34 -3.71
CA GLU A 205 -16.51 -6.08 -3.25
C GLU A 205 -15.47 -6.23 -4.37
N ALA A 206 -15.91 -6.65 -5.57
CA ALA A 206 -15.03 -6.77 -6.73
C ALA A 206 -14.39 -5.43 -7.11
N ALA A 207 -15.16 -4.34 -7.11
CA ALA A 207 -14.65 -3.01 -7.42
C ALA A 207 -13.48 -2.62 -6.50
N LYS A 208 -13.59 -2.88 -5.20
CA LYS A 208 -12.52 -2.58 -4.23
C LYS A 208 -11.25 -3.35 -4.54
N VAL A 209 -11.36 -4.66 -4.67
CA VAL A 209 -10.18 -5.51 -4.80
C VAL A 209 -9.43 -5.28 -6.11
N ILE A 210 -10.14 -4.93 -7.21
CA ILE A 210 -9.49 -4.65 -8.50
C ILE A 210 -8.77 -3.30 -8.53
N GLU A 211 -9.17 -2.31 -7.74
CA GLU A 211 -8.45 -1.02 -7.65
C GLU A 211 -7.00 -1.22 -7.25
N ASN A 212 -6.74 -2.05 -6.24
CA ASN A 212 -5.41 -2.36 -5.77
C ASN A 212 -4.71 -3.42 -6.64
N THR A 213 -5.44 -4.42 -7.13
CA THR A 213 -4.89 -5.43 -8.05
C THR A 213 -4.38 -4.79 -9.35
N GLN A 214 -5.13 -3.85 -9.92
CA GLN A 214 -4.73 -3.11 -11.12
C GLN A 214 -3.44 -2.32 -10.86
N ARG A 215 -3.33 -1.67 -9.71
CA ARG A 215 -2.13 -0.94 -9.30
C ARG A 215 -0.93 -1.86 -9.14
N ASP A 216 -1.10 -2.98 -8.45
CA ASP A 216 -0.06 -3.99 -8.26
C ASP A 216 0.48 -4.56 -9.57
N VAL A 217 -0.40 -4.93 -10.51
CA VAL A 217 -0.02 -5.45 -11.83
C VAL A 217 0.72 -4.40 -12.67
N ASN A 218 0.30 -3.13 -12.61
CA ASN A 218 1.01 -2.06 -13.31
C ASN A 218 2.39 -1.77 -12.71
N ILE A 219 2.54 -1.86 -11.39
CA ILE A 219 3.87 -1.76 -10.75
C ILE A 219 4.72 -2.96 -11.14
N ALA A 220 4.15 -4.17 -11.18
CA ALA A 220 4.88 -5.36 -11.65
C ALA A 220 5.38 -5.18 -13.09
N LEU A 221 4.57 -4.64 -13.99
CA LEU A 221 4.99 -4.34 -15.35
C LEU A 221 6.19 -3.37 -15.38
N VAL A 222 6.15 -2.26 -14.66
CA VAL A 222 7.28 -1.31 -14.67
C VAL A 222 8.50 -1.84 -13.91
N ASN A 223 8.31 -2.70 -12.91
CA ASN A 223 9.40 -3.46 -12.29
C ASN A 223 10.07 -4.39 -13.31
N GLU A 224 9.30 -5.17 -14.08
CA GLU A 224 9.85 -6.04 -15.13
C GLU A 224 10.58 -5.24 -16.21
N LEU A 225 10.01 -4.12 -16.67
CA LEU A 225 10.67 -3.20 -17.59
C LEU A 225 12.00 -2.71 -17.03
N SER A 226 12.09 -2.43 -15.73
CA SER A 226 13.35 -2.01 -15.12
C SER A 226 14.41 -3.13 -15.15
N LEU A 227 14.01 -4.38 -14.96
CA LEU A 227 14.90 -5.54 -15.09
C LEU A 227 15.41 -5.70 -16.53
N ILE A 228 14.54 -5.53 -17.52
CA ILE A 228 14.86 -5.61 -18.95
C ILE A 228 15.82 -4.48 -19.33
N PHE A 229 15.47 -3.23 -19.02
CA PHE A 229 16.29 -2.07 -19.38
C PHE A 229 17.65 -2.06 -18.69
N ASN A 230 17.71 -2.55 -17.45
CA ASN A 230 18.96 -2.73 -16.74
C ASN A 230 19.90 -3.67 -17.52
N ARG A 231 19.41 -4.83 -18.01
CA ARG A 231 20.18 -5.75 -18.82
C ARG A 231 20.62 -5.16 -20.17
N MET A 232 19.81 -4.26 -20.73
CA MET A 232 20.11 -3.55 -21.99
C MET A 232 21.04 -2.34 -21.79
N GLY A 233 21.34 -1.96 -20.55
CA GLY A 233 22.13 -0.77 -20.24
C GLY A 233 21.38 0.55 -20.47
N ILE A 234 20.05 0.52 -20.48
CA ILE A 234 19.17 1.68 -20.68
C ILE A 234 18.69 2.17 -19.31
N ASP A 235 18.62 3.48 -19.12
CA ASP A 235 18.04 4.07 -17.92
C ASP A 235 16.53 3.95 -17.95
N THR A 236 15.96 3.30 -16.94
CA THR A 236 14.52 3.07 -16.85
C THR A 236 13.73 4.37 -16.73
N LEU A 237 14.27 5.36 -15.98
CA LEU A 237 13.59 6.64 -15.80
C LEU A 237 13.54 7.42 -17.12
N ASP A 238 14.65 7.46 -17.87
CA ASP A 238 14.70 8.14 -19.18
C ASP A 238 13.63 7.55 -20.14
N VAL A 239 13.42 6.23 -20.10
CA VAL A 239 12.37 5.57 -20.90
C VAL A 239 10.97 5.93 -20.40
N LEU A 240 10.76 5.87 -19.08
CA LEU A 240 9.44 6.19 -18.49
C LEU A 240 9.05 7.66 -18.66
N GLU A 241 10.02 8.58 -18.66
CA GLU A 241 9.81 10.00 -18.95
C GLU A 241 9.45 10.22 -20.42
N ALA A 242 10.19 9.57 -21.33
CA ALA A 242 9.89 9.62 -22.75
C ALA A 242 8.51 9.04 -23.07
N ALA A 243 8.18 7.87 -22.52
CA ALA A 243 6.86 7.24 -22.69
C ALA A 243 5.75 8.08 -22.05
N GLY A 244 6.02 8.67 -20.88
CA GLY A 244 5.11 9.53 -20.13
C GLY A 244 4.78 10.87 -20.79
N SER A 245 5.53 11.26 -21.84
CA SER A 245 5.17 12.40 -22.68
C SER A 245 3.88 12.16 -23.47
N LYS A 246 3.43 10.89 -23.59
CA LYS A 246 2.16 10.55 -24.20
C LYS A 246 1.04 10.66 -23.16
N TRP A 247 -0.02 11.40 -23.49
CA TRP A 247 -1.12 11.78 -22.58
C TRP A 247 -1.85 10.62 -21.88
N ASN A 248 -1.85 9.42 -22.46
CA ASN A 248 -2.52 8.24 -21.90
C ASN A 248 -1.56 7.20 -21.30
N PHE A 249 -0.28 7.53 -21.13
CA PHE A 249 0.67 6.68 -20.43
C PHE A 249 0.53 6.85 -18.91
N LEU A 250 0.32 5.76 -18.19
CA LEU A 250 0.13 5.82 -16.74
C LEU A 250 1.46 5.98 -16.01
N PRO A 251 1.59 6.91 -15.05
CA PRO A 251 2.86 7.30 -14.44
C PRO A 251 3.32 6.36 -13.32
N PHE A 252 3.26 5.05 -13.54
CA PHE A 252 3.82 4.09 -12.60
C PHE A 252 5.34 4.12 -12.60
N ARG A 253 5.94 3.84 -11.46
CA ARG A 253 7.38 3.78 -11.24
C ARG A 253 7.78 2.44 -10.62
N PRO A 254 9.01 1.93 -10.90
CA PRO A 254 9.54 0.76 -10.22
C PRO A 254 9.67 0.99 -8.71
N GLY A 255 9.53 -0.08 -7.93
CA GLY A 255 9.72 0.00 -6.49
C GLY A 255 9.29 -1.25 -5.74
N LEU A 256 9.50 -1.23 -4.44
CA LEU A 256 9.00 -2.25 -3.53
C LEU A 256 7.50 -2.05 -3.32
N VAL A 257 6.74 -3.13 -3.33
CA VAL A 257 5.28 -3.11 -3.15
C VAL A 257 4.94 -3.75 -1.82
N GLY A 258 4.81 -2.92 -0.80
CA GLY A 258 4.42 -3.29 0.56
C GLY A 258 3.07 -2.71 0.96
N GLY A 259 2.83 -2.66 2.27
CA GLY A 259 1.60 -2.18 2.87
C GLY A 259 0.49 -3.21 2.90
N HIS A 260 -0.61 -2.84 3.57
CA HIS A 260 -1.71 -3.75 3.84
C HIS A 260 -2.81 -3.76 2.76
N CYS A 261 -2.65 -2.99 1.68
CA CYS A 261 -3.61 -2.92 0.57
C CYS A 261 -3.03 -3.50 -0.72
N ILE A 262 -2.07 -2.80 -1.36
CA ILE A 262 -1.59 -3.17 -2.70
C ILE A 262 -0.91 -4.54 -2.72
N GLY A 263 -0.17 -4.88 -1.65
CA GLY A 263 0.50 -6.17 -1.51
C GLY A 263 -0.40 -7.32 -1.06
N VAL A 264 -1.63 -7.03 -0.58
CA VAL A 264 -2.53 -7.98 0.07
C VAL A 264 -3.79 -8.27 -0.75
N ASP A 265 -4.49 -7.22 -1.23
CA ASP A 265 -5.77 -7.36 -1.94
C ASP A 265 -5.71 -8.29 -3.17
N PRO A 266 -4.62 -8.33 -3.96
CA PRO A 266 -4.52 -9.28 -5.06
C PRO A 266 -4.65 -10.74 -4.63
N TYR A 267 -4.18 -11.09 -3.43
CA TYR A 267 -4.30 -12.45 -2.90
C TYR A 267 -5.75 -12.82 -2.56
N TYR A 268 -6.56 -11.86 -2.14
CA TYR A 268 -7.99 -12.05 -1.95
C TYR A 268 -8.67 -12.46 -3.26
N LEU A 269 -8.41 -11.72 -4.34
CA LEU A 269 -8.97 -12.01 -5.65
C LEU A 269 -8.45 -13.34 -6.23
N THR A 270 -7.16 -13.62 -6.10
CA THR A 270 -6.57 -14.88 -6.61
C THR A 270 -7.08 -16.08 -5.84
N HIS A 271 -7.26 -15.98 -4.52
CA HIS A 271 -7.87 -17.03 -3.70
C HIS A 271 -9.28 -17.38 -4.19
N LYS A 272 -10.14 -16.38 -4.36
CA LYS A 272 -11.50 -16.60 -4.86
C LYS A 272 -11.53 -17.15 -6.29
N ALA A 273 -10.67 -16.67 -7.17
CA ALA A 273 -10.54 -17.18 -8.52
C ALA A 273 -10.20 -18.69 -8.52
N GLN A 274 -9.24 -19.10 -7.69
CA GLN A 274 -8.85 -20.51 -7.56
C GLN A 274 -9.99 -21.38 -7.00
N GLN A 275 -10.76 -20.88 -6.03
CA GLN A 275 -11.95 -21.58 -5.54
C GLN A 275 -13.00 -21.82 -6.64
N THR A 276 -13.10 -20.93 -7.62
CA THR A 276 -14.00 -21.09 -8.79
C THR A 276 -13.37 -21.89 -9.92
N GLY A 277 -12.18 -22.45 -9.73
CA GLY A 277 -11.47 -23.27 -10.73
C GLY A 277 -10.65 -22.49 -11.75
N TYR A 278 -10.49 -21.17 -11.57
CA TYR A 278 -9.68 -20.33 -12.47
C TYR A 278 -8.30 -20.01 -11.87
N HIS A 279 -7.23 -20.26 -12.63
CA HIS A 279 -5.87 -19.89 -12.24
C HIS A 279 -5.50 -18.49 -12.77
N PRO A 280 -5.36 -17.47 -11.92
CA PRO A 280 -5.14 -16.07 -12.35
C PRO A 280 -3.66 -15.82 -12.66
N GLU A 281 -3.18 -16.20 -13.82
CA GLU A 281 -1.77 -16.19 -14.22
C GLU A 281 -1.13 -14.80 -14.14
N MET A 282 -1.75 -13.78 -14.70
CA MET A 282 -1.19 -12.40 -14.72
C MET A 282 -1.02 -11.83 -13.31
N ILE A 283 -2.03 -11.97 -12.46
CA ILE A 283 -2.00 -11.43 -11.10
C ILE A 283 -0.92 -12.14 -10.28
N LEU A 284 -0.87 -13.48 -10.35
CA LEU A 284 0.14 -14.27 -9.63
C LEU A 284 1.55 -14.04 -10.16
N ALA A 285 1.73 -13.87 -11.47
CA ALA A 285 3.04 -13.51 -12.04
C ALA A 285 3.49 -12.12 -11.57
N GLY A 286 2.59 -11.13 -11.57
CA GLY A 286 2.86 -9.79 -11.05
C GLY A 286 3.26 -9.82 -9.58
N ARG A 287 2.49 -10.53 -8.72
CA ARG A 287 2.83 -10.69 -7.31
C ARG A 287 4.20 -11.32 -7.09
N ARG A 288 4.48 -12.43 -7.77
CA ARG A 288 5.78 -13.10 -7.68
C ARG A 288 6.94 -12.17 -8.06
N LEU A 289 6.76 -11.34 -9.08
CA LEU A 289 7.76 -10.37 -9.50
C LEU A 289 7.94 -9.29 -8.43
N ASN A 290 6.86 -8.67 -7.96
CA ASN A 290 6.92 -7.64 -6.93
C ASN A 290 7.52 -8.16 -5.62
N ASP A 291 7.18 -9.37 -5.19
CA ASP A 291 7.71 -9.99 -3.98
C ASP A 291 9.22 -10.29 -4.08
N ASN A 292 9.75 -10.52 -5.30
CA ASN A 292 11.18 -10.76 -5.50
C ASN A 292 12.01 -9.48 -5.72
N MET A 293 11.39 -8.31 -5.75
CA MET A 293 12.12 -7.06 -6.00
C MET A 293 13.16 -6.73 -4.93
N GLY A 294 12.87 -7.05 -3.64
CA GLY A 294 13.84 -6.88 -2.56
C GLY A 294 15.13 -7.66 -2.82
N LYS A 295 15.01 -8.94 -3.16
CA LYS A 295 16.17 -9.80 -3.52
C LYS A 295 16.95 -9.26 -4.70
N TYR A 296 16.24 -8.77 -5.72
CA TYR A 296 16.91 -8.17 -6.88
C TYR A 296 17.71 -6.94 -6.48
N VAL A 297 17.14 -6.02 -5.70
CA VAL A 297 17.84 -4.81 -5.22
C VAL A 297 19.13 -5.18 -4.48
N VAL A 298 19.05 -6.10 -3.52
CA VAL A 298 20.22 -6.56 -2.74
C VAL A 298 21.28 -7.16 -3.66
N SER A 299 20.87 -8.05 -4.59
CA SER A 299 21.79 -8.62 -5.59
C SER A 299 22.52 -7.54 -6.40
N GLU A 300 21.84 -6.47 -6.82
CA GLU A 300 22.47 -5.38 -7.56
C GLU A 300 23.43 -4.56 -6.68
N VAL A 301 23.07 -4.27 -5.42
CA VAL A 301 23.94 -3.59 -4.47
C VAL A 301 25.22 -4.41 -4.22
N VAL A 302 25.08 -5.71 -3.97
CA VAL A 302 26.22 -6.63 -3.77
C VAL A 302 27.14 -6.67 -5.00
N LYS A 303 26.58 -6.73 -6.23
CA LYS A 303 27.39 -6.64 -7.47
C LYS A 303 28.15 -5.33 -7.55
N LEU A 304 27.53 -4.20 -7.19
CA LEU A 304 28.19 -2.89 -7.18
C LEU A 304 29.32 -2.86 -6.14
N MET A 305 29.14 -3.43 -4.94
CA MET A 305 30.18 -3.56 -3.93
C MET A 305 31.36 -4.38 -4.45
N LEU A 306 31.10 -5.54 -5.06
CA LEU A 306 32.13 -6.40 -5.64
C LEU A 306 32.91 -5.70 -6.78
N HIS A 307 32.21 -4.98 -7.66
CA HIS A 307 32.87 -4.19 -8.71
C HIS A 307 33.77 -3.09 -8.15
N ARG A 308 33.47 -2.57 -6.98
CA ARG A 308 34.30 -1.59 -6.24
C ARG A 308 35.35 -2.24 -5.35
N LYS A 309 35.44 -3.58 -5.38
CA LYS A 309 36.35 -4.38 -4.55
C LYS A 309 36.11 -4.22 -3.05
N LEU A 310 34.89 -3.86 -2.67
CA LEU A 310 34.46 -3.83 -1.28
C LEU A 310 34.20 -5.27 -0.80
N GLN A 311 34.62 -5.56 0.44
CA GLN A 311 34.22 -6.80 1.10
C GLN A 311 32.72 -6.76 1.38
N VAL A 312 31.99 -7.83 1.04
CA VAL A 312 30.55 -7.92 1.29
C VAL A 312 30.26 -8.45 2.68
N SER A 313 30.78 -9.65 3.01
CA SER A 313 30.59 -10.24 4.33
C SER A 313 31.28 -9.38 5.40
N GLY A 314 30.55 -9.06 6.49
CA GLY A 314 31.02 -8.17 7.55
C GLY A 314 30.95 -6.67 7.17
N SER A 315 30.40 -6.33 6.01
CA SER A 315 30.17 -4.92 5.64
C SER A 315 28.98 -4.34 6.40
N LYS A 316 29.02 -3.02 6.64
CA LYS A 316 27.91 -2.27 7.21
C LYS A 316 27.09 -1.63 6.12
N VAL A 317 25.79 -1.88 6.14
CA VAL A 317 24.81 -1.36 5.20
C VAL A 317 23.81 -0.49 5.97
N LEU A 318 23.53 0.72 5.48
CA LEU A 318 22.44 1.55 6.00
C LEU A 318 21.25 1.49 5.03
N VAL A 319 20.08 1.17 5.56
CA VAL A 319 18.81 1.28 4.85
C VAL A 319 18.06 2.51 5.38
N MET A 320 17.80 3.48 4.50
CA MET A 320 17.09 4.71 4.80
C MET A 320 15.62 4.60 4.37
N GLY A 321 14.73 4.59 5.35
CA GLY A 321 13.30 4.33 5.22
C GLY A 321 12.95 2.87 5.47
N LEU A 322 12.00 2.65 6.38
CA LEU A 322 11.46 1.34 6.75
C LEU A 322 9.95 1.27 6.54
N THR A 323 9.25 2.39 6.72
CA THR A 323 7.79 2.46 6.50
C THR A 323 7.42 2.01 5.09
N PHE A 324 6.19 1.54 4.89
CA PHE A 324 5.79 1.06 3.56
C PHE A 324 5.62 2.19 2.54
N LYS A 325 5.47 3.42 3.01
CA LYS A 325 5.21 4.62 2.20
C LYS A 325 5.88 5.85 2.81
N GLU A 326 6.22 6.81 1.97
CA GLU A 326 6.78 8.09 2.38
C GLU A 326 5.84 8.91 3.27
N ASN A 327 6.43 9.56 4.30
CA ASN A 327 5.77 10.49 5.22
C ASN A 327 4.55 9.90 5.94
N CYS A 328 4.64 8.64 6.30
CA CYS A 328 3.59 7.90 6.98
C CYS A 328 4.22 6.98 8.04
N PRO A 329 3.71 6.90 9.27
CA PRO A 329 4.32 6.09 10.35
C PRO A 329 4.03 4.58 10.21
N ASP A 330 3.21 4.15 9.24
CA ASP A 330 2.76 2.77 9.12
C ASP A 330 3.87 1.84 8.60
N ILE A 331 4.22 0.84 9.39
CA ILE A 331 5.26 -0.15 9.10
C ILE A 331 4.71 -1.50 8.60
N ARG A 332 3.39 -1.70 8.62
CA ARG A 332 2.75 -2.99 8.33
C ARG A 332 3.07 -3.49 6.93
N ASN A 333 3.49 -4.76 6.84
CA ASN A 333 3.85 -5.44 5.58
C ASN A 333 4.86 -4.66 4.73
N THR A 334 5.75 -3.90 5.34
CA THR A 334 6.79 -3.19 4.57
C THR A 334 7.71 -4.20 3.88
N LYS A 335 7.95 -4.02 2.59
CA LYS A 335 8.87 -4.86 1.82
C LYS A 335 10.35 -4.45 2.00
N VAL A 336 10.61 -3.43 2.77
CA VAL A 336 11.98 -3.04 3.13
C VAL A 336 12.63 -4.08 4.04
N VAL A 337 11.84 -4.79 4.87
CA VAL A 337 12.36 -5.88 5.72
C VAL A 337 12.92 -7.04 4.91
N ASP A 338 12.45 -7.26 3.68
CA ASP A 338 13.00 -8.29 2.79
C ASP A 338 14.46 -7.98 2.41
N LEU A 339 14.84 -6.68 2.33
CA LEU A 339 16.24 -6.27 2.11
C LEU A 339 17.14 -6.72 3.26
N VAL A 340 16.62 -6.65 4.49
CA VAL A 340 17.38 -7.02 5.70
C VAL A 340 17.75 -8.49 5.67
N SER A 341 16.73 -9.34 5.46
CA SER A 341 16.93 -10.79 5.41
C SER A 341 17.96 -11.15 4.36
N GLU A 342 17.81 -10.59 3.17
CA GLU A 342 18.71 -10.87 2.06
C GLU A 342 20.14 -10.35 2.30
N PHE A 343 20.33 -9.13 2.88
CA PHE A 343 21.67 -8.65 3.24
C PHE A 343 22.33 -9.49 4.36
N LYS A 344 21.54 -9.94 5.34
CA LYS A 344 22.03 -10.85 6.39
C LYS A 344 22.49 -12.18 5.80
N ASP A 345 21.81 -12.71 4.78
CA ASP A 345 22.22 -13.93 4.07
C ASP A 345 23.58 -13.75 3.36
N TYR A 346 23.93 -12.54 2.94
CA TYR A 346 25.28 -12.19 2.45
C TYR A 346 26.29 -11.90 3.57
N GLY A 347 25.88 -12.00 4.84
CA GLY A 347 26.75 -11.73 6.01
C GLY A 347 27.02 -10.24 6.26
N CYS A 348 26.10 -9.35 5.84
CA CYS A 348 26.20 -7.92 6.10
C CYS A 348 25.52 -7.56 7.43
N ASP A 349 26.08 -6.54 8.12
CA ASP A 349 25.43 -5.86 9.24
C ASP A 349 24.54 -4.75 8.69
N VAL A 350 23.25 -4.71 9.07
CA VAL A 350 22.28 -3.76 8.56
C VAL A 350 21.79 -2.83 9.65
N ASP A 351 22.04 -1.54 9.50
CA ASP A 351 21.47 -0.48 10.32
C ASP A 351 20.29 0.17 9.58
N PHE A 352 19.31 0.72 10.33
CA PHE A 352 18.14 1.39 9.79
C PHE A 352 18.02 2.81 10.31
N LEU A 353 17.57 3.68 9.42
CA LEU A 353 17.11 5.02 9.73
C LEU A 353 15.73 5.25 9.14
N ASP A 354 14.74 5.57 9.97
CA ASP A 354 13.44 6.07 9.52
C ASP A 354 12.89 7.10 10.52
N PRO A 355 12.67 8.37 10.09
CA PRO A 355 12.20 9.42 10.99
C PRO A 355 10.70 9.29 11.36
N TRP A 356 9.95 8.43 10.66
CA TRP A 356 8.50 8.27 10.84
C TRP A 356 8.13 6.99 11.61
N ALA A 357 8.97 5.95 11.54
CA ALA A 357 8.69 4.69 12.20
C ALA A 357 8.99 4.77 13.71
N ASP A 358 8.13 4.17 14.54
CA ASP A 358 8.39 4.00 15.96
C ASP A 358 9.37 2.84 16.20
N PRO A 359 10.56 3.08 16.82
CA PRO A 359 11.56 2.04 17.03
C PRO A 359 11.07 0.87 17.90
N GLN A 360 10.13 1.11 18.82
CA GLN A 360 9.60 0.06 19.70
C GLN A 360 8.63 -0.84 18.92
N GLU A 361 7.76 -0.24 18.10
CA GLU A 361 6.84 -0.98 17.24
C GLU A 361 7.62 -1.83 16.22
N VAL A 362 8.66 -1.25 15.59
CA VAL A 362 9.53 -1.97 14.63
C VAL A 362 10.23 -3.14 15.31
N HIS A 363 10.71 -2.96 16.54
CA HIS A 363 11.37 -4.04 17.27
C HIS A 363 10.38 -5.16 17.64
N GLN A 364 9.16 -4.82 18.05
CA GLN A 364 8.13 -5.79 18.40
C GLN A 364 7.66 -6.59 17.19
N GLU A 365 7.45 -5.93 16.05
CA GLU A 365 6.91 -6.56 14.85
C GLU A 365 7.96 -7.35 14.05
N TYR A 366 9.18 -6.80 13.92
CA TYR A 366 10.21 -7.36 13.02
C TYR A 366 11.49 -7.81 13.72
N GLY A 367 11.66 -7.56 15.02
CA GLY A 367 12.90 -7.84 15.74
C GLY A 367 14.08 -6.99 15.25
N ILE A 368 13.82 -5.84 14.62
CA ILE A 368 14.81 -4.94 14.06
C ILE A 368 15.09 -3.81 15.05
N THR A 369 16.37 -3.50 15.25
CA THR A 369 16.81 -2.28 15.97
C THR A 369 17.09 -1.19 14.94
N MET A 370 16.52 0.01 15.16
CA MET A 370 16.68 1.14 14.27
C MET A 370 16.87 2.45 15.03
N THR A 371 17.31 3.50 14.34
CA THR A 371 17.23 4.88 14.82
C THR A 371 16.23 5.69 14.02
N SER A 372 15.54 6.62 14.68
CA SER A 372 14.71 7.65 14.03
C SER A 372 15.45 8.98 13.90
N ASN A 373 16.64 9.11 14.50
CA ASN A 373 17.42 10.34 14.54
C ASN A 373 18.58 10.31 13.54
N ILE A 374 18.56 11.22 12.57
CA ILE A 374 19.62 11.38 11.57
C ILE A 374 20.97 11.76 12.20
N ASP A 375 20.96 12.52 13.30
CA ASP A 375 22.17 13.00 13.97
C ASP A 375 22.96 11.89 14.68
N GLU A 376 22.38 10.71 14.86
CA GLU A 376 23.05 9.54 15.42
C GLU A 376 23.92 8.80 14.38
N LEU A 377 23.80 9.14 13.11
CA LEU A 377 24.56 8.52 12.04
C LEU A 377 26.02 9.05 12.02
N SER A 378 26.95 8.14 11.84
CA SER A 378 28.37 8.48 11.76
C SER A 378 28.83 8.58 10.30
N THR A 379 29.65 9.59 9.98
CA THR A 379 30.26 9.77 8.66
C THR A 379 31.23 8.64 8.32
N GLY A 380 31.27 8.22 7.06
CA GLY A 380 32.19 7.20 6.55
C GLY A 380 31.99 5.79 7.11
N LYS A 381 30.91 5.54 7.84
CA LYS A 381 30.66 4.28 8.57
C LYS A 381 30.19 3.13 7.67
N TYR A 382 29.45 3.45 6.60
CA TYR A 382 28.71 2.45 5.83
C TYR A 382 29.37 2.13 4.48
N ASN A 383 29.47 0.83 4.14
CA ASN A 383 29.96 0.39 2.84
C ASN A 383 28.91 0.57 1.74
N ALA A 384 27.62 0.51 2.11
CA ALA A 384 26.51 0.81 1.23
C ALA A 384 25.42 1.60 1.97
N VAL A 385 24.77 2.53 1.28
CA VAL A 385 23.56 3.24 1.72
C VAL A 385 22.47 3.03 0.69
N ILE A 386 21.31 2.57 1.13
CA ILE A 386 20.14 2.28 0.31
C ILE A 386 19.01 3.25 0.66
N LEU A 387 18.56 4.05 -0.28
CA LEU A 387 17.37 4.89 -0.13
C LEU A 387 16.14 4.08 -0.53
N ALA A 388 15.43 3.52 0.45
CA ALA A 388 14.31 2.61 0.24
C ALA A 388 12.95 3.32 0.22
N VAL A 389 12.79 4.39 1.01
CA VAL A 389 11.56 5.20 1.10
C VAL A 389 11.88 6.68 0.88
N ALA A 390 11.01 7.42 0.19
CA ALA A 390 11.25 8.79 -0.24
C ALA A 390 10.75 9.85 0.76
N HIS A 391 11.10 9.73 2.06
CA HIS A 391 10.74 10.72 3.07
C HIS A 391 11.26 12.12 2.74
N ASN A 392 10.52 13.15 3.13
CA ASN A 392 10.89 14.53 2.88
C ASN A 392 12.20 14.92 3.59
N GLU A 393 12.47 14.35 4.75
CA GLU A 393 13.70 14.50 5.52
C GLU A 393 14.91 14.04 4.72
N PHE A 394 14.82 12.92 4.02
CA PHE A 394 15.91 12.43 3.17
C PHE A 394 16.14 13.29 1.93
N LYS A 395 15.06 13.85 1.36
CA LYS A 395 15.17 14.85 0.29
C LYS A 395 15.86 16.12 0.78
N ALA A 396 15.52 16.57 2.00
CA ALA A 396 16.08 17.77 2.63
C ALA A 396 17.56 17.60 3.03
N MET A 397 18.00 16.39 3.44
CA MET A 397 19.40 16.10 3.72
C MET A 397 20.31 16.43 2.53
N GLY A 398 19.83 16.19 1.33
CA GLY A 398 20.58 16.39 0.10
C GLY A 398 21.69 15.34 -0.11
N VAL A 399 22.25 15.37 -1.32
CA VAL A 399 23.23 14.37 -1.77
C VAL A 399 24.50 14.35 -0.93
N SER A 400 25.00 15.53 -0.54
CA SER A 400 26.29 15.64 0.15
C SER A 400 26.24 14.93 1.50
N SER A 401 25.24 15.22 2.31
CA SER A 401 25.10 14.63 3.65
C SER A 401 24.91 13.10 3.60
N ILE A 402 24.14 12.61 2.61
CA ILE A 402 23.98 11.16 2.42
C ILE A 402 25.29 10.53 1.95
N ARG A 403 26.05 11.21 1.11
CA ARG A 403 27.37 10.74 0.65
C ARG A 403 28.42 10.72 1.75
N ASP A 404 28.36 11.64 2.70
CA ASP A 404 29.28 11.71 3.83
C ASP A 404 29.14 10.50 4.77
N LEU A 405 28.03 9.75 4.71
CA LEU A 405 27.85 8.47 5.42
C LEU A 405 28.69 7.33 4.84
N LEU A 406 29.21 7.49 3.62
CA LEU A 406 29.95 6.49 2.85
C LEU A 406 31.43 6.87 2.75
N PRO A 407 32.35 5.90 2.70
CA PRO A 407 33.70 6.13 2.20
C PRO A 407 33.65 6.50 0.71
N GLU A 408 34.79 6.95 0.15
CA GLU A 408 34.87 7.42 -1.24
C GLU A 408 34.39 6.36 -2.26
N ASP A 409 34.69 5.10 -2.01
CA ASP A 409 34.32 3.94 -2.83
C ASP A 409 32.98 3.31 -2.42
N GLY A 410 32.31 3.81 -1.39
CA GLY A 410 31.04 3.30 -0.87
C GLY A 410 29.89 3.37 -1.89
N VAL A 411 28.96 2.42 -1.81
CA VAL A 411 27.82 2.30 -2.72
C VAL A 411 26.63 3.11 -2.20
N LEU A 412 26.13 4.05 -3.02
CA LEU A 412 24.84 4.70 -2.81
C LEU A 412 23.83 4.13 -3.82
N TYR A 413 22.72 3.58 -3.32
CA TYR A 413 21.67 2.97 -4.13
C TYR A 413 20.31 3.62 -3.83
N ASP A 414 19.74 4.28 -4.83
CA ASP A 414 18.47 5.01 -4.72
C ASP A 414 17.34 4.24 -5.45
N ILE A 415 16.51 3.52 -4.68
CA ILE A 415 15.37 2.76 -5.22
C ILE A 415 14.27 3.70 -5.74
N LYS A 416 14.13 4.88 -5.11
CA LYS A 416 12.97 5.77 -5.30
C LYS A 416 13.24 6.96 -6.24
N TYR A 417 14.43 7.06 -6.81
CA TYR A 417 14.85 8.18 -7.65
C TYR A 417 14.70 9.55 -6.95
N VAL A 418 15.01 9.58 -5.66
CA VAL A 418 14.95 10.80 -4.82
C VAL A 418 16.08 11.77 -5.17
N LEU A 419 17.27 11.21 -5.47
CA LEU A 419 18.47 11.97 -5.71
C LEU A 419 18.68 12.24 -7.20
N PRO A 420 19.33 13.37 -7.57
CA PRO A 420 19.73 13.63 -8.95
C PRO A 420 20.61 12.50 -9.52
N LYS A 421 20.50 12.25 -10.82
CA LYS A 421 21.22 11.15 -11.50
C LYS A 421 22.75 11.22 -11.30
N GLU A 422 23.29 12.43 -11.30
CA GLU A 422 24.73 12.71 -11.15
C GLU A 422 25.22 12.43 -9.72
N ALA A 423 24.35 12.49 -8.75
CA ALA A 423 24.67 12.28 -7.34
C ALA A 423 25.16 10.88 -7.02
N CYS A 424 24.76 9.95 -7.82
CA CYS A 424 25.05 8.55 -7.63
C CYS A 424 26.41 8.10 -8.24
N HIS A 425 27.12 9.00 -8.90
CA HIS A 425 28.45 8.72 -9.44
C HIS A 425 29.55 9.26 -8.51
N PRO A 426 30.63 8.51 -8.25
CA PRO A 426 31.78 9.04 -7.51
C PRO A 426 32.34 10.26 -8.22
N LYS A 427 32.75 11.30 -7.48
CA LYS A 427 33.44 12.47 -8.03
C LYS A 427 34.64 12.00 -8.85
N LYS A 428 34.71 12.44 -10.10
CA LYS A 428 35.82 12.11 -11.02
C LYS A 428 37.12 12.67 -10.46
N HIS A 429 38.00 11.81 -9.93
CA HIS A 429 39.40 12.19 -9.63
C HIS A 429 40.42 11.16 -10.10
N ASN A 430 40.04 10.16 -10.92
CA ASN A 430 41.04 9.33 -11.58
C ASN A 430 40.54 8.89 -12.98
N PRO A 431 41.13 9.41 -14.07
CA PRO A 431 40.73 9.06 -15.44
C PRO A 431 41.06 7.62 -15.84
N SER A 432 41.81 6.87 -15.05
CA SER A 432 42.23 5.49 -15.35
C SER A 432 41.30 4.40 -14.78
N ILE A 433 40.31 4.74 -13.94
CA ILE A 433 39.33 3.79 -13.45
C ILE A 433 37.94 4.22 -13.94
N ARG A 434 37.61 3.83 -15.16
CA ARG A 434 36.24 3.89 -15.68
C ARG A 434 35.40 2.78 -15.03
N VAL A 435 35.17 2.84 -13.71
CA VAL A 435 34.12 2.09 -13.09
C VAL A 435 32.86 2.95 -13.21
N ARG A 436 32.03 2.65 -14.18
CA ARG A 436 30.70 3.22 -14.29
C ARG A 436 29.86 2.64 -13.15
N GLY A 437 30.02 3.18 -11.96
CA GLY A 437 29.15 2.87 -10.82
C GLY A 437 27.80 3.53 -11.06
N LYS A 438 26.79 2.73 -11.24
CA LYS A 438 25.39 3.16 -11.44
C LYS A 438 24.68 3.08 -10.11
N CYS A 439 24.11 4.17 -9.68
CA CYS A 439 23.27 4.27 -8.48
C CYS A 439 21.80 4.11 -8.77
N ARG A 440 21.46 3.84 -9.98
CA ARG A 440 20.13 3.57 -10.51
C ARG A 440 20.21 2.28 -11.30
N TRP A 441 19.13 1.68 -11.61
CA TRP A 441 18.94 0.47 -12.40
C TRP A 441 19.67 0.50 -13.77
N GLN A 442 21.01 0.59 -13.81
CA GLN A 442 21.78 0.65 -15.05
C GLN A 442 23.01 -0.25 -15.04
N HIS A 443 23.23 -1.01 -16.11
CA HIS A 443 24.46 -1.71 -16.43
C HIS A 443 25.35 -0.97 -17.44
N SER A 444 26.67 -1.18 -17.35
CA SER A 444 27.64 -0.76 -18.36
C SER A 444 27.50 -1.60 -19.63
N THR A 445 27.41 -0.96 -20.79
CA THR A 445 27.56 -1.61 -22.09
C THR A 445 28.97 -2.23 -22.22
N PRO A 446 29.12 -3.44 -22.77
CA PRO A 446 30.43 -3.91 -23.26
C PRO A 446 30.88 -3.03 -24.42
N GLN A 447 32.06 -2.47 -24.33
CA GLN A 447 32.73 -1.89 -25.49
C GLN A 447 33.28 -3.03 -26.34
N GLY A 448 33.06 -2.95 -27.64
CA GLY A 448 33.87 -3.65 -28.62
C GLY A 448 33.07 -4.37 -29.68
N PHE A 449 32.79 -3.66 -30.75
CA PHE A 449 33.13 -4.06 -32.13
C PHE A 449 32.96 -2.81 -33.00
N ALA A 450 34.08 -2.16 -33.28
CA ALA A 450 34.17 -1.21 -34.37
C ALA A 450 34.29 -2.03 -35.66
N GLU A 451 33.30 -1.97 -36.50
CA GLU A 451 33.51 -2.26 -37.93
C GLU A 451 33.60 -0.94 -38.68
N ASP A 452 34.79 -0.67 -39.15
CA ASP A 452 35.04 0.25 -40.26
C ASP A 452 34.20 -0.17 -41.46
N ARG A 453 33.41 0.74 -42.00
CA ARG A 453 33.02 0.73 -43.43
C ARG A 453 33.01 2.14 -43.95
N ASP A 454 34.02 2.35 -44.79
CA ASP A 454 34.14 3.45 -45.74
C ASP A 454 32.91 3.57 -46.66
N SER A 455 32.51 4.80 -46.91
CA SER A 455 31.65 5.18 -48.05
C SER A 455 32.48 5.12 -49.35
N PRO A 456 31.94 5.12 -50.60
CA PRO A 456 31.09 6.19 -51.07
C PRO A 456 30.00 5.85 -52.18
N SER A 457 29.24 6.89 -52.46
CA SER A 457 28.67 7.33 -53.77
C SER A 457 27.41 6.70 -54.36
N SER A 458 26.43 7.58 -54.45
CA SER A 458 25.56 7.95 -55.61
C SER A 458 24.95 6.88 -56.51
N THR A 459 23.62 6.88 -56.63
CA THR A 459 22.91 7.33 -57.87
C THR A 459 21.39 7.21 -57.73
N THR A 460 20.74 8.18 -58.23
CA THR A 460 19.32 8.33 -58.55
C THR A 460 18.74 7.12 -59.28
N ASP A 461 17.50 6.69 -59.01
CA ASP A 461 16.45 6.83 -60.01
C ASP A 461 15.04 6.53 -59.47
N ARG A 462 14.08 7.18 -60.13
CA ARG A 462 12.62 7.21 -59.98
C ARG A 462 11.99 5.85 -60.26
N PHE A 463 10.83 5.52 -59.59
CA PHE A 463 9.59 5.12 -60.29
C PHE A 463 8.35 5.16 -59.39
N ARG A 464 7.44 5.95 -59.87
CA ARG A 464 5.95 6.04 -59.91
C ARG A 464 5.07 5.08 -59.04
N ARG A 465 4.11 5.77 -58.47
CA ARG A 465 2.74 5.45 -58.01
C ARG A 465 1.97 4.35 -58.75
N HIS A 466 1.11 3.58 -58.06
CA HIS A 466 -0.35 3.58 -58.16
C HIS A 466 -1.02 2.74 -57.02
N PRO A 467 -2.33 3.00 -56.70
CA PRO A 467 -2.98 2.59 -55.45
C PRO A 467 -3.96 1.38 -55.62
N PRO A 468 -4.73 1.08 -54.56
CA PRO A 468 -5.28 -0.26 -54.23
C PRO A 468 -6.58 -0.62 -55.01
N PRO A 469 -7.12 -1.82 -54.74
CA PRO A 469 -8.45 -1.84 -54.15
C PRO A 469 -8.51 -2.29 -52.69
#